data_5ba5fe00d75e1b0d54aab6ef1e7e6c2c
#
_entry.id   5ba5fe00d75e1b0d54aab6ef1e7e6c2c
#
_cell.length_a   1.000
_cell.length_b   1.000
_cell.length_c   1.000
_cell.angle_alpha   90.00
_cell.angle_beta   90.00
_cell.angle_gamma   90.00
#
_symmetry.space_group_name_H-M   'P 1'
#
loop_
_entity.id
_entity.type
_entity.pdbx_description
1 polymer ?
#
loop_
_entity_poly.entity_id
_entity_poly.type
_entity_poly.pdbx_seq_one_letter_code
_entity_poly.pdbx_strand_id
1 'polypeptide(L)'
;MQRPVVLVFLIDALGWSIAEHFGFGRGVLPVRRPLGTVLGYSSAAIPSLLSGARPVEHGAWSMFRRAQSDGSFAFLRRLPRLPHAIEWRARGHVRRWIDRRGAVGAYYDLYEIPLHLLHAFDVAQKGNPFEPGGLRSETVFDWMLTRRIRYRLWDYRTEEARNFADAQAALADAPDVVFVYTAELDALMHRVGIFHDAVGARLRTYASFIASMRAAAARARRELVTIVLSDHGMTDVAATVDIWGALDAG
;
A
#
# COMPACT_ATOMS: atom_id res chain seq x y z
N MET A 1 -24.87 -5.79 -25.35
CA MET A 1 -23.54 -6.15 -24.78
C MET A 1 -23.55 -5.81 -23.30
N GLN A 2 -23.11 -6.74 -22.46
CA GLN A 2 -22.93 -6.42 -21.03
C GLN A 2 -21.77 -5.43 -20.88
N ARG A 3 -21.83 -4.55 -19.86
CA ARG A 3 -20.74 -3.59 -19.57
C ARG A 3 -19.45 -4.34 -19.27
N PRO A 4 -18.27 -3.85 -19.72
CA PRO A 4 -17.00 -4.45 -19.35
C PRO A 4 -16.80 -4.41 -17.83
N VAL A 5 -16.00 -5.31 -17.30
CA VAL A 5 -15.50 -5.22 -15.93
C VAL A 5 -14.08 -4.68 -15.96
N VAL A 6 -13.75 -3.76 -15.06
CA VAL A 6 -12.40 -3.19 -14.93
C VAL A 6 -11.70 -3.88 -13.77
N LEU A 7 -10.58 -4.55 -14.06
CA LEU A 7 -9.63 -4.99 -13.02
C LEU A 7 -8.60 -3.88 -12.83
N VAL A 8 -8.54 -3.32 -11.64
CA VAL A 8 -7.43 -2.47 -11.19
C VAL A 8 -6.57 -3.31 -10.26
N PHE A 9 -5.34 -3.59 -10.67
CA PHE A 9 -4.38 -4.36 -9.89
C PHE A 9 -3.21 -3.46 -9.50
N LEU A 10 -3.21 -2.99 -8.25
CA LEU A 10 -2.15 -2.18 -7.67
C LEU A 10 -1.15 -3.10 -6.99
N ILE A 11 0.08 -3.08 -7.48
CA ILE A 11 1.19 -3.92 -7.00
C ILE A 11 2.23 -3.01 -6.36
N ASP A 12 2.38 -3.12 -5.05
CA ASP A 12 3.36 -2.36 -4.27
C ASP A 12 4.78 -2.60 -4.75
N ALA A 13 5.53 -1.52 -4.90
CA ALA A 13 6.94 -1.49 -5.29
C ALA A 13 7.29 -2.13 -6.65
N LEU A 14 6.32 -2.39 -7.53
CA LEU A 14 6.62 -2.88 -8.89
C LEU A 14 7.16 -1.75 -9.77
N GLY A 15 8.38 -1.33 -9.51
CA GLY A 15 9.06 -0.31 -10.31
C GLY A 15 9.27 -0.73 -11.77
N TRP A 16 9.39 0.28 -12.63
CA TRP A 16 9.55 0.05 -14.08
C TRP A 16 10.77 -0.83 -14.40
N SER A 17 11.92 -0.60 -13.75
CA SER A 17 13.14 -1.38 -13.96
C SER A 17 12.95 -2.86 -13.60
N ILE A 18 12.22 -3.16 -12.55
CA ILE A 18 11.89 -4.52 -12.10
C ILE A 18 10.95 -5.18 -13.12
N ALA A 19 9.90 -4.48 -13.54
CA ALA A 19 8.97 -4.98 -14.55
C ALA A 19 9.66 -5.27 -15.88
N GLU A 20 10.62 -4.43 -16.32
CA GLU A 20 11.40 -4.65 -17.53
C GLU A 20 12.38 -5.80 -17.40
N HIS A 21 13.10 -5.90 -16.29
CA HIS A 21 14.06 -6.98 -16.03
C HIS A 21 13.41 -8.36 -16.14
N PHE A 22 12.27 -8.56 -15.51
CA PHE A 22 11.54 -9.82 -15.52
C PHE A 22 10.55 -9.96 -16.68
N GLY A 23 10.44 -8.97 -17.55
CA GLY A 23 9.50 -8.98 -18.69
C GLY A 23 8.03 -9.02 -18.27
N PHE A 24 7.70 -8.56 -17.06
CA PHE A 24 6.33 -8.59 -16.53
C PHE A 24 5.37 -7.80 -17.42
N GLY A 25 4.23 -8.40 -17.73
CA GLY A 25 3.19 -7.81 -18.57
C GLY A 25 3.46 -7.88 -20.08
N ARG A 26 4.64 -8.33 -20.54
CA ARG A 26 4.90 -8.54 -21.98
C ARG A 26 3.95 -9.61 -22.52
N GLY A 27 3.31 -9.31 -23.65
CA GLY A 27 2.33 -10.20 -24.27
C GLY A 27 0.96 -10.29 -23.57
N VAL A 28 0.81 -9.69 -22.39
CA VAL A 28 -0.46 -9.68 -21.63
C VAL A 28 -1.05 -8.28 -21.55
N LEU A 29 -0.22 -7.26 -21.37
CA LEU A 29 -0.61 -5.86 -21.29
C LEU A 29 -0.14 -5.13 -22.56
N PRO A 30 -1.05 -4.72 -23.45
CA PRO A 30 -0.68 -4.14 -24.75
C PRO A 30 -0.03 -2.76 -24.62
N VAL A 31 -0.34 -2.03 -23.55
CA VAL A 31 0.24 -0.72 -23.24
C VAL A 31 1.03 -0.84 -21.95
N ARG A 32 2.30 -0.45 -21.99
CA ARG A 32 3.21 -0.43 -20.83
C ARG A 32 3.98 0.88 -20.86
N ARG A 33 4.02 1.59 -19.75
CA ARG A 33 4.72 2.88 -19.64
C ARG A 33 5.26 3.06 -18.22
N PRO A 34 6.44 3.70 -18.07
CA PRO A 34 6.87 4.18 -16.76
C PRO A 34 5.91 5.26 -16.26
N LEU A 35 5.65 5.25 -14.96
CA LEU A 35 4.90 6.28 -14.26
C LEU A 35 5.83 6.95 -13.25
N GLY A 36 5.86 8.29 -13.25
CA GLY A 36 6.55 9.04 -12.21
C GLY A 36 5.81 8.91 -10.89
N THR A 37 6.56 8.70 -9.81
CA THR A 37 5.98 8.66 -8.46
C THR A 37 6.25 9.94 -7.69
N VAL A 38 5.62 10.08 -6.53
CA VAL A 38 5.86 11.16 -5.58
C VAL A 38 6.83 10.71 -4.49
N LEU A 39 7.51 11.66 -3.85
CA LEU A 39 8.36 11.36 -2.70
C LEU A 39 7.49 10.90 -1.52
N GLY A 40 7.93 9.89 -0.77
CA GLY A 40 7.32 9.48 0.49
C GLY A 40 6.76 8.05 0.51
N TYR A 41 7.23 7.17 -0.33
CA TYR A 41 6.85 5.74 -0.38
C TYR A 41 5.34 5.52 -0.56
N SER A 42 4.84 4.32 -0.26
CA SER A 42 3.42 3.96 -0.35
C SER A 42 2.52 4.90 0.46
N SER A 43 3.02 5.44 1.60
CA SER A 43 2.25 6.38 2.45
C SER A 43 1.91 7.71 1.77
N ALA A 44 2.64 8.13 0.74
CA ALA A 44 2.32 9.31 -0.07
C ALA A 44 1.84 8.93 -1.47
N ALA A 45 2.44 7.90 -2.07
CA ALA A 45 2.17 7.52 -3.45
C ALA A 45 0.78 6.88 -3.62
N ILE A 46 0.35 5.99 -2.71
CA ILE A 46 -1.00 5.40 -2.76
C ILE A 46 -2.09 6.47 -2.62
N PRO A 47 -2.07 7.39 -1.62
CA PRO A 47 -3.00 8.50 -1.58
C PRO A 47 -3.02 9.34 -2.86
N SER A 48 -1.84 9.62 -3.45
CA SER A 48 -1.75 10.37 -4.70
C SER A 48 -2.38 9.60 -5.87
N LEU A 49 -2.13 8.31 -6.00
CA LEU A 49 -2.74 7.47 -7.05
C LEU A 49 -4.26 7.37 -6.92
N LEU A 50 -4.75 7.22 -5.69
CA LEU A 50 -6.19 7.03 -5.44
C LEU A 50 -6.99 8.32 -5.55
N SER A 51 -6.38 9.49 -5.26
CA SER A 51 -7.08 10.78 -5.28
C SER A 51 -6.77 11.64 -6.51
N GLY A 52 -5.67 11.36 -7.21
CA GLY A 52 -5.12 12.26 -8.22
C GLY A 52 -4.55 13.56 -7.64
N ALA A 53 -4.56 13.73 -6.32
CA ALA A 53 -4.04 14.90 -5.61
C ALA A 53 -2.57 14.74 -5.27
N ARG A 54 -1.85 15.86 -5.13
CA ARG A 54 -0.45 15.87 -4.69
C ARG A 54 -0.35 15.74 -3.16
N PRO A 55 0.80 15.29 -2.62
CA PRO A 55 1.01 15.20 -1.17
C PRO A 55 0.70 16.49 -0.40
N VAL A 56 0.93 17.66 -1.01
CA VAL A 56 0.60 18.96 -0.41
C VAL A 56 -0.92 19.15 -0.24
N GLU A 57 -1.73 18.51 -1.08
CA GLU A 57 -3.19 18.65 -1.10
C GLU A 57 -3.83 17.64 -0.15
N HIS A 58 -3.43 16.35 -0.21
CA HIS A 58 -3.99 15.33 0.68
C HIS A 58 -3.28 15.24 2.04
N GLY A 59 -2.11 15.88 2.22
CA GLY A 59 -1.42 16.01 3.49
C GLY A 59 -0.61 14.78 3.96
N ALA A 60 -0.56 13.71 3.17
CA ALA A 60 0.21 12.50 3.47
C ALA A 60 1.55 12.52 2.71
N TRP A 61 2.59 13.05 3.34
CA TRP A 61 3.96 13.09 2.80
C TRP A 61 4.79 11.88 3.22
N SER A 62 4.52 11.40 4.40
CA SER A 62 5.13 10.22 4.97
C SER A 62 4.15 9.61 5.97
N MET A 63 4.53 8.49 6.60
CA MET A 63 3.69 7.83 7.60
C MET A 63 3.45 8.72 8.83
N PHE A 64 4.47 9.46 9.27
CA PHE A 64 4.40 10.32 10.45
C PHE A 64 4.58 11.78 10.10
N ARG A 65 3.95 12.62 10.90
CA ARG A 65 4.16 14.07 10.95
C ARG A 65 4.36 14.50 12.41
N ARG A 66 4.85 15.71 12.64
CA ARG A 66 4.90 16.30 13.97
C ARG A 66 3.47 16.39 14.52
N ALA A 67 3.28 15.90 15.75
CA ALA A 67 2.00 15.98 16.42
C ALA A 67 1.64 17.44 16.75
N GLN A 68 0.37 17.73 16.61
CA GLN A 68 -0.27 18.88 17.26
C GLN A 68 -0.73 18.46 18.67
N SER A 69 -1.39 19.34 19.42
CA SER A 69 -1.79 19.11 20.81
C SER A 69 -2.61 17.83 21.04
N ASP A 70 -3.34 17.39 20.03
CA ASP A 70 -4.30 16.26 20.01
C ASP A 70 -3.88 15.08 19.13
N GLY A 71 -2.57 14.89 18.93
CA GLY A 71 -2.03 13.78 18.14
C GLY A 71 -2.50 12.41 18.59
N SER A 72 -2.55 11.43 17.68
CA SER A 72 -3.05 10.06 17.93
C SER A 72 -2.36 9.36 19.11
N PHE A 73 -1.14 9.78 19.46
CA PHE A 73 -0.33 9.21 20.52
C PHE A 73 -0.19 10.13 21.73
N ALA A 74 -0.98 11.21 21.86
CA ALA A 74 -0.88 12.19 22.94
C ALA A 74 -1.00 11.55 24.35
N PHE A 75 -1.73 10.45 24.46
CA PHE A 75 -1.89 9.68 25.71
C PHE A 75 -0.59 9.02 26.18
N LEU A 76 0.45 8.91 25.36
CA LEU A 76 1.78 8.41 25.72
C LEU A 76 2.70 9.50 26.31
N ARG A 77 2.25 10.75 26.43
CA ARG A 77 3.07 11.89 26.87
C ARG A 77 3.77 11.66 28.23
N ARG A 78 3.20 10.83 29.08
CA ARG A 78 3.74 10.51 30.40
C ARG A 78 4.56 9.22 30.43
N LEU A 79 4.78 8.58 29.29
CA LEU A 79 5.59 7.36 29.24
C LEU A 79 7.06 7.74 29.53
N PRO A 80 7.69 7.14 30.54
CA PRO A 80 9.09 7.44 30.85
C PRO A 80 10.01 6.86 29.78
N ARG A 81 11.24 7.40 29.71
CA ARG A 81 12.31 6.80 28.91
C ARG A 81 12.64 5.43 29.49
N LEU A 82 12.48 4.40 28.71
CA LEU A 82 12.81 3.03 29.09
C LEU A 82 14.21 2.64 28.58
N PRO A 83 14.94 1.78 29.29
CA PRO A 83 16.15 1.15 28.73
C PRO A 83 15.80 0.40 27.44
N HIS A 84 16.71 0.44 26.46
CA HIS A 84 16.47 -0.10 25.12
C HIS A 84 15.95 -1.55 25.11
N ALA A 85 16.55 -2.44 25.94
CA ALA A 85 16.11 -3.84 26.00
C ALA A 85 14.67 -4.02 26.51
N ILE A 86 14.21 -3.14 27.42
CA ILE A 86 12.84 -3.15 27.94
C ILE A 86 11.91 -2.54 26.90
N GLU A 87 12.31 -1.44 26.32
CA GLU A 87 11.54 -0.75 25.27
C GLU A 87 11.26 -1.67 24.09
N TRP A 88 12.29 -2.38 23.61
CA TRP A 88 12.12 -3.28 22.48
C TRP A 88 11.08 -4.39 22.75
N ARG A 89 11.11 -4.99 23.95
CA ARG A 89 10.10 -5.98 24.36
C ARG A 89 8.71 -5.38 24.55
N ALA A 90 8.64 -4.14 25.01
CA ALA A 90 7.38 -3.44 25.26
C ALA A 90 6.68 -2.98 23.95
N ARG A 91 7.43 -2.78 22.85
CA ARG A 91 6.88 -2.20 21.61
C ARG A 91 5.65 -2.95 21.10
N GLY A 92 5.67 -4.27 21.06
CA GLY A 92 4.53 -5.07 20.63
C GLY A 92 3.30 -4.93 21.53
N HIS A 93 3.51 -4.72 22.84
CA HIS A 93 2.42 -4.46 23.78
C HIS A 93 1.85 -3.05 23.59
N VAL A 94 2.72 -2.06 23.43
CA VAL A 94 2.34 -0.68 23.15
C VAL A 94 1.58 -0.59 21.83
N ARG A 95 2.06 -1.28 20.78
CA ARG A 95 1.38 -1.36 19.50
C ARG A 95 -0.05 -1.89 19.65
N ARG A 96 -0.23 -3.06 20.28
CA ARG A 96 -1.56 -3.65 20.52
C ARG A 96 -2.46 -2.75 21.37
N TRP A 97 -1.89 -1.99 22.31
CA TRP A 97 -2.65 -1.04 23.12
C TRP A 97 -3.13 0.17 22.30
N ILE A 98 -2.28 0.71 21.41
CA ILE A 98 -2.64 1.76 20.45
C ILE A 98 -3.76 1.28 19.51
N ASP A 99 -3.62 0.08 18.96
CA ASP A 99 -4.60 -0.50 18.04
C ASP A 99 -5.97 -0.66 18.69
N ARG A 100 -6.01 -1.11 19.96
CA ARG A 100 -7.27 -1.22 20.73
C ARG A 100 -7.98 0.10 20.97
N ARG A 101 -7.27 1.22 20.90
CA ARG A 101 -7.87 2.56 21.03
C ARG A 101 -8.50 3.06 19.74
N GLY A 102 -8.26 2.39 18.62
CA GLY A 102 -8.77 2.80 17.33
C GLY A 102 -8.31 4.19 16.88
N ALA A 103 -7.15 4.64 17.38
CA ALA A 103 -6.65 5.99 17.10
C ALA A 103 -6.16 6.14 15.65
N VAL A 104 -5.88 5.04 14.98
CA VAL A 104 -5.39 4.98 13.60
C VAL A 104 -6.09 3.84 12.88
N GLY A 105 -6.81 4.15 11.79
CA GLY A 105 -7.46 3.17 10.92
C GLY A 105 -6.61 2.75 9.72
N ALA A 106 -5.55 3.52 9.41
CA ALA A 106 -4.60 3.22 8.35
C ALA A 106 -3.46 2.31 8.84
N TYR A 107 -2.68 1.79 7.88
CA TYR A 107 -1.42 1.11 8.21
C TYR A 107 -0.45 2.10 8.86
N TYR A 108 0.23 1.66 9.92
CA TYR A 108 1.37 2.35 10.52
C TYR A 108 2.32 1.33 11.16
N ASP A 109 3.57 1.71 11.30
CA ASP A 109 4.56 0.99 12.09
C ASP A 109 5.24 1.95 13.05
N LEU A 110 5.67 1.47 14.22
CA LEU A 110 6.35 2.30 15.21
C LEU A 110 7.81 2.58 14.82
N TYR A 111 8.34 1.84 13.84
CA TYR A 111 9.76 1.87 13.46
C TYR A 111 10.66 1.85 14.69
N GLU A 112 11.76 2.60 14.66
CA GLU A 112 12.68 2.77 15.79
C GLU A 112 12.40 4.03 16.63
N ILE A 113 11.24 4.69 16.41
CA ILE A 113 10.88 5.86 17.22
C ILE A 113 10.86 5.47 18.70
N PRO A 114 11.65 6.13 19.57
CA PRO A 114 11.60 5.86 21.02
C PRO A 114 10.19 6.05 21.57
N LEU A 115 9.69 5.06 22.33
CA LEU A 115 8.30 5.05 22.76
C LEU A 115 7.89 6.29 23.54
N HIS A 116 8.81 6.85 24.36
CA HIS A 116 8.58 8.09 25.12
C HIS A 116 8.46 9.34 24.24
N LEU A 117 8.91 9.26 22.98
CA LEU A 117 8.81 10.35 21.99
C LEU A 117 7.59 10.20 21.07
N LEU A 118 6.91 9.05 21.06
CA LEU A 118 5.75 8.84 20.17
C LEU A 118 4.70 9.93 20.31
N HIS A 119 4.51 10.50 21.49
CA HIS A 119 3.56 11.60 21.71
C HIS A 119 3.88 12.86 20.90
N ALA A 120 5.12 13.03 20.43
CA ALA A 120 5.54 14.13 19.56
C ALA A 120 5.22 13.89 18.07
N PHE A 121 4.77 12.68 17.74
CA PHE A 121 4.39 12.28 16.39
C PHE A 121 2.88 12.06 16.29
N ASP A 122 2.38 12.22 15.09
CA ASP A 122 1.03 11.83 14.70
C ASP A 122 1.09 11.08 13.37
N VAL A 123 0.17 10.17 13.14
CA VAL A 123 0.04 9.51 11.84
C VAL A 123 -0.52 10.52 10.85
N ALA A 124 0.15 10.68 9.72
CA ALA A 124 -0.27 11.64 8.70
C ALA A 124 -1.64 11.31 8.11
N GLN A 125 -1.93 10.00 7.98
CA GLN A 125 -3.17 9.49 7.48
C GLN A 125 -3.85 8.61 8.52
N LYS A 126 -5.01 9.03 9.03
CA LYS A 126 -5.75 8.34 10.09
C LYS A 126 -6.78 7.35 9.54
N GLY A 127 -7.35 7.62 8.39
CA GLY A 127 -8.32 6.74 7.74
C GLY A 127 -7.69 5.79 6.73
N ASN A 128 -8.41 4.74 6.37
CA ASN A 128 -7.95 3.79 5.35
C ASN A 128 -8.13 4.42 3.95
N PRO A 129 -7.05 4.55 3.12
CA PRO A 129 -7.13 5.15 1.79
C PRO A 129 -8.00 4.37 0.81
N PHE A 130 -8.25 3.10 1.09
CA PHE A 130 -9.07 2.21 0.29
C PHE A 130 -10.55 2.24 0.66
N GLU A 131 -10.96 3.11 1.58
CA GLU A 131 -12.35 3.29 2.00
C GLU A 131 -12.83 4.70 1.64
N PRO A 132 -14.10 4.86 1.21
CA PRO A 132 -14.67 6.18 1.01
C PRO A 132 -14.56 7.04 2.27
N GLY A 133 -14.12 8.30 2.12
CA GLY A 133 -13.85 9.20 3.23
C GLY A 133 -12.57 8.90 4.01
N GLY A 134 -11.78 7.90 3.60
CA GLY A 134 -10.54 7.51 4.29
C GLY A 134 -9.40 8.50 4.12
N LEU A 135 -9.43 9.34 3.08
CA LEU A 135 -8.51 10.43 2.85
C LEU A 135 -9.18 11.79 3.05
N ARG A 136 -8.34 12.82 3.27
CA ARG A 136 -8.78 14.21 3.27
C ARG A 136 -9.27 14.65 1.88
N SER A 137 -8.64 14.16 0.83
CA SER A 137 -9.01 14.40 -0.56
C SER A 137 -9.95 13.30 -1.05
N GLU A 138 -10.88 13.63 -1.93
CA GLU A 138 -11.76 12.66 -2.59
C GLU A 138 -10.92 11.63 -3.35
N THR A 139 -11.28 10.35 -3.21
CA THR A 139 -10.61 9.22 -3.84
C THR A 139 -11.44 8.63 -4.97
N VAL A 140 -10.85 7.74 -5.74
CA VAL A 140 -11.59 6.94 -6.74
C VAL A 140 -12.74 6.14 -6.09
N PHE A 141 -12.62 5.75 -4.81
CA PHE A 141 -13.67 5.04 -4.08
C PHE A 141 -14.85 5.95 -3.74
N ASP A 142 -14.58 7.20 -3.32
CA ASP A 142 -15.62 8.22 -3.11
C ASP A 142 -16.36 8.52 -4.41
N TRP A 143 -15.58 8.66 -5.49
CA TRP A 143 -16.12 8.89 -6.83
C TRP A 143 -16.99 7.72 -7.31
N MET A 144 -16.56 6.47 -7.11
CA MET A 144 -17.34 5.29 -7.45
C MET A 144 -18.64 5.22 -6.64
N LEU A 145 -18.56 5.49 -5.33
CA LEU A 145 -19.73 5.49 -4.45
C LEU A 145 -20.77 6.53 -4.91
N THR A 146 -20.33 7.78 -5.14
CA THR A 146 -21.21 8.88 -5.58
C THR A 146 -21.91 8.56 -6.91
N ARG A 147 -21.23 7.87 -7.82
CA ARG A 147 -21.78 7.48 -9.13
C ARG A 147 -22.46 6.12 -9.15
N ARG A 148 -22.60 5.48 -7.99
CA ARG A 148 -23.23 4.16 -7.85
C ARG A 148 -22.57 3.09 -8.74
N ILE A 149 -21.25 3.18 -8.93
CA ILE A 149 -20.44 2.17 -9.60
C ILE A 149 -20.24 1.02 -8.61
N ARG A 150 -20.62 -0.18 -9.01
CA ARG A 150 -20.46 -1.37 -8.16
C ARG A 150 -19.03 -1.84 -8.20
N TYR A 151 -18.31 -1.73 -7.09
CA TYR A 151 -16.95 -2.22 -6.99
C TYR A 151 -16.79 -3.26 -5.89
N ARG A 152 -15.75 -4.06 -6.00
CA ARG A 152 -15.24 -4.95 -4.97
C ARG A 152 -13.77 -4.63 -4.76
N LEU A 153 -13.33 -4.70 -3.50
CA LEU A 153 -11.98 -4.34 -3.09
C LEU A 153 -11.38 -5.44 -2.21
N TRP A 154 -10.14 -5.78 -2.48
CA TRP A 154 -9.26 -6.60 -1.65
C TRP A 154 -7.93 -5.90 -1.48
N ASP A 155 -7.41 -5.88 -0.28
CA ASP A 155 -6.16 -5.22 0.06
C ASP A 155 -5.26 -6.09 0.97
N TYR A 156 -4.17 -5.52 1.44
CA TYR A 156 -3.14 -6.17 2.26
C TYR A 156 -3.63 -6.73 3.61
N ARG A 157 -4.85 -6.42 4.03
CA ARG A 157 -5.43 -6.89 5.29
C ARG A 157 -5.85 -8.36 5.25
N THR A 158 -5.92 -8.94 4.07
CA THR A 158 -6.23 -10.36 3.84
C THR A 158 -5.11 -11.00 3.04
N GLU A 159 -4.88 -12.29 3.25
CA GLU A 159 -3.88 -13.07 2.53
C GLU A 159 -4.04 -12.95 1.01
N GLU A 160 -2.94 -12.72 0.30
CA GLU A 160 -2.93 -12.46 -1.15
C GLU A 160 -3.59 -13.58 -1.96
N ALA A 161 -3.29 -14.84 -1.66
CA ALA A 161 -3.86 -15.97 -2.39
C ALA A 161 -5.38 -16.02 -2.25
N ARG A 162 -5.88 -15.71 -1.06
CA ARG A 162 -7.31 -15.60 -0.79
C ARG A 162 -7.92 -14.42 -1.54
N ASN A 163 -7.26 -13.26 -1.53
CA ASN A 163 -7.71 -12.10 -2.28
C ASN A 163 -7.88 -12.41 -3.77
N PHE A 164 -6.93 -13.16 -4.35
CA PHE A 164 -7.02 -13.55 -5.77
C PHE A 164 -8.19 -14.50 -6.05
N ALA A 165 -8.40 -15.47 -5.19
CA ALA A 165 -9.51 -16.40 -5.32
C ALA A 165 -10.86 -15.70 -5.17
N ASP A 166 -11.01 -14.86 -4.15
CA ASP A 166 -12.24 -14.13 -3.85
C ASP A 166 -12.54 -13.08 -4.95
N ALA A 167 -11.52 -12.38 -5.47
CA ALA A 167 -11.68 -11.45 -6.58
C ALA A 167 -12.17 -12.15 -7.86
N GLN A 168 -11.66 -13.36 -8.13
CA GLN A 168 -12.10 -14.16 -9.26
C GLN A 168 -13.55 -14.64 -9.08
N ALA A 169 -13.91 -15.10 -7.89
CA ALA A 169 -15.27 -15.55 -7.57
C ALA A 169 -16.30 -14.41 -7.66
N ALA A 170 -15.90 -13.21 -7.25
CA ALA A 170 -16.77 -12.03 -7.25
C ALA A 170 -17.24 -11.58 -8.63
N LEU A 171 -16.62 -12.06 -9.71
CA LEU A 171 -17.10 -11.79 -11.07
C LEU A 171 -18.50 -12.35 -11.33
N ALA A 172 -18.94 -13.34 -10.57
CA ALA A 172 -20.32 -13.86 -10.61
C ALA A 172 -21.35 -12.81 -10.18
N ASP A 173 -20.98 -11.90 -9.25
CA ASP A 173 -21.84 -10.79 -8.79
C ASP A 173 -21.92 -9.63 -9.79
N ALA A 174 -21.23 -9.76 -10.91
CA ALA A 174 -21.16 -8.77 -11.98
C ALA A 174 -20.76 -7.35 -11.52
N PRO A 175 -19.66 -7.16 -10.76
CA PRO A 175 -19.21 -5.83 -10.40
C PRO A 175 -18.80 -5.05 -11.67
N ASP A 176 -18.77 -3.73 -11.57
CA ASP A 176 -18.26 -2.86 -12.63
C ASP A 176 -16.72 -2.71 -12.50
N VAL A 177 -16.21 -2.72 -11.25
CA VAL A 177 -14.79 -2.64 -10.93
C VAL A 177 -14.39 -3.71 -9.91
N VAL A 178 -13.28 -4.37 -10.15
CA VAL A 178 -12.57 -5.23 -9.20
C VAL A 178 -11.23 -4.56 -8.91
N PHE A 179 -11.01 -4.14 -7.67
CA PHE A 179 -9.77 -3.51 -7.23
C PHE A 179 -9.02 -4.47 -6.32
N VAL A 180 -7.77 -4.77 -6.66
CA VAL A 180 -6.90 -5.62 -5.83
C VAL A 180 -5.60 -4.87 -5.57
N TYR A 181 -5.24 -4.71 -4.31
CA TYR A 181 -3.94 -4.21 -3.88
C TYR A 181 -3.16 -5.30 -3.17
N THR A 182 -1.89 -5.46 -3.53
CA THR A 182 -0.97 -6.40 -2.88
C THR A 182 0.33 -5.71 -2.49
N ALA A 183 0.82 -5.96 -1.27
CA ALA A 183 2.11 -5.52 -0.74
C ALA A 183 3.14 -6.67 -0.66
N GLU A 184 2.80 -7.87 -1.12
CA GLU A 184 3.66 -9.05 -0.99
C GLU A 184 4.94 -8.97 -1.82
N LEU A 185 4.92 -8.24 -2.95
CA LEU A 185 6.12 -8.04 -3.77
C LEU A 185 7.12 -7.15 -3.05
N ASP A 186 6.66 -6.03 -2.47
CA ASP A 186 7.46 -5.13 -1.65
C ASP A 186 8.11 -5.88 -0.49
N ALA A 187 7.30 -6.58 0.31
CA ALA A 187 7.76 -7.37 1.44
C ALA A 187 8.76 -8.47 1.03
N LEU A 188 8.59 -9.08 -0.16
CA LEU A 188 9.54 -10.07 -0.68
C LEU A 188 10.87 -9.41 -1.02
N MET A 189 10.85 -8.29 -1.78
CA MET A 189 12.06 -7.61 -2.21
C MET A 189 12.89 -7.05 -1.05
N HIS A 190 12.25 -6.61 0.01
CA HIS A 190 12.94 -6.24 1.26
C HIS A 190 13.73 -7.40 1.89
N ARG A 191 13.33 -8.65 1.68
CA ARG A 191 14.02 -9.83 2.23
C ARG A 191 15.11 -10.37 1.34
N VAL A 192 14.93 -10.32 0.01
CA VAL A 192 15.80 -11.06 -0.91
C VAL A 192 16.50 -10.19 -1.96
N GLY A 193 16.21 -8.90 -2.02
CA GLY A 193 16.68 -7.99 -3.07
C GLY A 193 15.79 -8.00 -4.31
N ILE A 194 15.98 -6.98 -5.16
CA ILE A 194 15.04 -6.67 -6.27
C ILE A 194 15.15 -7.59 -7.47
N PHE A 195 16.30 -8.23 -7.69
CA PHE A 195 16.55 -9.09 -8.86
C PHE A 195 16.68 -10.58 -8.52
N HIS A 196 16.21 -10.98 -7.35
CA HIS A 196 16.22 -12.36 -6.93
C HIS A 196 15.17 -13.19 -7.71
N ASP A 197 15.47 -14.46 -8.02
CA ASP A 197 14.58 -15.36 -8.77
C ASP A 197 13.16 -15.48 -8.18
N ALA A 198 13.03 -15.38 -6.85
CA ALA A 198 11.75 -15.38 -6.17
C ALA A 198 10.86 -14.20 -6.58
N VAL A 199 11.44 -13.04 -6.93
CA VAL A 199 10.70 -11.88 -7.46
C VAL A 199 10.10 -12.23 -8.81
N GLY A 200 10.89 -12.83 -9.70
CA GLY A 200 10.41 -13.33 -10.99
C GLY A 200 9.29 -14.38 -10.83
N ALA A 201 9.43 -15.28 -9.84
CA ALA A 201 8.38 -16.26 -9.55
C ALA A 201 7.08 -15.59 -9.07
N ARG A 202 7.17 -14.58 -8.20
CA ARG A 202 6.01 -13.79 -7.73
C ARG A 202 5.32 -13.06 -8.89
N LEU A 203 6.09 -12.46 -9.78
CA LEU A 203 5.54 -11.78 -10.96
C LEU A 203 4.84 -12.75 -11.93
N ARG A 204 5.31 -14.00 -12.05
CA ARG A 204 4.58 -15.04 -12.79
C ARG A 204 3.24 -15.38 -12.13
N THR A 205 3.17 -15.44 -10.81
CA THR A 205 1.90 -15.60 -10.08
C THR A 205 0.92 -14.47 -10.40
N TYR A 206 1.39 -13.23 -10.46
CA TYR A 206 0.55 -12.08 -10.82
C TYR A 206 0.06 -12.14 -12.27
N ALA A 207 0.92 -12.53 -13.19
CA ALA A 207 0.52 -12.76 -14.59
C ALA A 207 -0.55 -13.87 -14.70
N SER A 208 -0.40 -14.94 -13.92
CA SER A 208 -1.38 -16.03 -13.84
C SER A 208 -2.71 -15.57 -13.25
N PHE A 209 -2.67 -14.71 -12.24
CA PHE A 209 -3.89 -14.09 -11.68
C PHE A 209 -4.61 -13.24 -12.73
N ILE A 210 -3.91 -12.39 -13.46
CA ILE A 210 -4.51 -11.58 -14.55
C ILE A 210 -5.14 -12.51 -15.62
N ALA A 211 -4.46 -13.58 -16.01
CA ALA A 211 -4.99 -14.54 -16.96
C ALA A 211 -6.25 -15.26 -16.44
N SER A 212 -6.27 -15.65 -15.16
CA SER A 212 -7.43 -16.29 -14.53
C SER A 212 -8.64 -15.35 -14.46
N MET A 213 -8.42 -14.07 -14.15
CA MET A 213 -9.45 -13.02 -14.16
C MET A 213 -10.04 -12.85 -15.56
N ARG A 214 -9.19 -12.85 -16.59
CA ARG A 214 -9.65 -12.77 -17.99
C ARG A 214 -10.50 -13.98 -18.38
N ALA A 215 -10.07 -15.18 -18.01
CA ALA A 215 -10.83 -16.40 -18.25
C ALA A 215 -12.17 -16.41 -17.52
N ALA A 216 -12.21 -15.92 -16.27
CA ALA A 216 -13.43 -15.82 -15.47
C ALA A 216 -14.41 -14.79 -16.06
N ALA A 217 -13.93 -13.63 -16.50
CA ALA A 217 -14.75 -12.62 -17.16
C ALA A 217 -15.35 -13.15 -18.49
N ALA A 218 -14.54 -13.89 -19.26
CA ALA A 218 -15.01 -14.52 -20.49
C ALA A 218 -16.13 -15.56 -20.22
N ARG A 219 -16.00 -16.38 -19.16
CA ARG A 219 -17.07 -17.29 -18.73
C ARG A 219 -18.36 -16.55 -18.35
N ALA A 220 -18.22 -15.37 -17.74
CA ALA A 220 -19.33 -14.47 -17.43
C ALA A 220 -19.84 -13.67 -18.64
N ARG A 221 -19.32 -13.92 -19.86
CA ARG A 221 -19.61 -13.21 -21.10
C ARG A 221 -19.39 -11.69 -21.00
N ARG A 222 -18.35 -11.30 -20.27
CA ARG A 222 -17.94 -9.90 -20.08
C ARG A 222 -16.52 -9.70 -20.61
N GLU A 223 -16.27 -8.52 -21.15
CA GLU A 223 -14.94 -8.04 -21.46
C GLU A 223 -14.22 -7.65 -20.18
N LEU A 224 -12.93 -8.00 -20.03
CA LEU A 224 -12.08 -7.54 -18.94
C LEU A 224 -11.13 -6.46 -19.44
N VAL A 225 -11.27 -5.25 -18.93
CA VAL A 225 -10.27 -4.19 -19.04
C VAL A 225 -9.33 -4.32 -17.86
N THR A 226 -8.03 -4.46 -18.11
CA THR A 226 -7.03 -4.64 -17.06
C THR A 226 -6.15 -3.41 -16.95
N ILE A 227 -6.05 -2.84 -15.76
CA ILE A 227 -5.16 -1.74 -15.39
C ILE A 227 -4.23 -2.28 -14.30
N VAL A 228 -2.94 -2.31 -14.56
CA VAL A 228 -1.92 -2.63 -13.56
C VAL A 228 -1.16 -1.36 -13.23
N LEU A 229 -1.04 -1.05 -11.96
CA LEU A 229 -0.37 0.14 -11.44
C LEU A 229 0.64 -0.26 -10.37
N SER A 230 1.67 0.56 -10.21
CA SER A 230 2.54 0.53 -9.03
C SER A 230 2.67 1.94 -8.47
N ASP A 231 2.81 2.02 -7.17
CA ASP A 231 2.98 3.27 -6.43
C ASP A 231 4.44 3.77 -6.48
N HIS A 232 5.40 2.88 -6.36
CA HIS A 232 6.84 3.17 -6.46
C HIS A 232 7.65 1.98 -6.97
N GLY A 233 8.94 2.12 -7.06
CA GLY A 233 9.90 1.06 -7.27
C GLY A 233 10.76 0.83 -6.01
N MET A 234 11.77 -0.03 -6.15
CA MET A 234 12.75 -0.31 -5.12
C MET A 234 14.13 -0.39 -5.75
N THR A 235 15.17 -0.06 -4.97
CA THR A 235 16.58 -0.27 -5.31
C THR A 235 17.27 -0.95 -4.14
N ASP A 236 18.28 -1.76 -4.43
CA ASP A 236 19.11 -2.35 -3.37
C ASP A 236 19.92 -1.26 -2.66
N VAL A 237 20.10 -1.43 -1.36
CA VAL A 237 20.91 -0.52 -0.53
C VAL A 237 22.38 -0.80 -0.78
N ALA A 238 23.11 0.20 -1.29
CA ALA A 238 24.54 0.08 -1.55
C ALA A 238 25.39 0.40 -0.30
N ALA A 239 24.92 1.30 0.57
CA ALA A 239 25.61 1.70 1.79
C ALA A 239 24.63 2.30 2.80
N THR A 240 25.00 2.23 4.07
CA THR A 240 24.31 2.91 5.18
C THR A 240 25.21 3.97 5.77
N VAL A 241 24.63 5.09 6.19
CA VAL A 241 25.34 6.20 6.85
C VAL A 241 24.78 6.36 8.25
N ASP A 242 25.68 6.33 9.26
CA ASP A 242 25.29 6.63 10.64
C ASP A 242 25.16 8.16 10.84
N ILE A 243 23.97 8.65 10.58
CA ILE A 243 23.65 10.07 10.75
C ILE A 243 23.70 10.48 12.23
N TRP A 244 23.30 9.58 13.14
CA TRP A 244 23.30 9.87 14.58
C TRP A 244 24.70 10.04 15.13
N GLY A 245 25.61 9.12 14.80
CA GLY A 245 27.00 9.25 15.17
C GLY A 245 27.66 10.51 14.57
N ALA A 246 27.28 10.90 13.36
CA ALA A 246 27.77 12.13 12.74
C ALA A 246 27.24 13.41 13.44
N LEU A 247 26.01 13.41 13.92
CA LEU A 247 25.40 14.53 14.65
C LEU A 247 25.91 14.64 16.08
N ASP A 248 26.20 13.50 16.74
CA ASP A 248 26.74 13.48 18.11
C ASP A 248 28.23 13.89 18.16
N ALA A 249 28.95 13.80 17.04
CA ALA A 249 30.36 14.17 16.91
C ALA A 249 30.60 15.65 16.58
N GLY A 250 29.58 16.42 16.29
CA GLY A 250 29.62 17.87 15.96
C GLY A 250 29.11 18.75 17.07
#